data_60911a237095fdbc84d30d3bbd4ab72d
#
_entry.id   60911a237095fdbc84d30d3bbd4ab72d
#
_cell.length_a   1.000
_cell.length_b   1.000
_cell.length_c   1.000
_cell.angle_alpha   90.00
_cell.angle_beta   90.00
_cell.angle_gamma   90.00
#
_symmetry.space_group_name_H-M   'P 1'
#
loop_
_entity.id
_entity.type
_entity.pdbx_description
1 polymer ?
#
loop_
_entity_poly.entity_id
_entity_poly.type
_entity_poly.pdbx_seq_one_letter_code
_entity_poly.pdbx_strand_id
1 'polypeptide(L)'
;MIELYAVGGYSGIGKNMTAIKYGNEAVIIDMGIDVSKLMDYEGESSELSNNKLLELEVLPNDKEILRTIGPIVKGIICGHAHLDHLGAIAKISNSYSCPIILTPFSFEVLKNLEKTRKKG
;
A
#
# COMPACT_ATOMS: atom_id res chain seq x y z
N MET A 1 13.13 19.48 -10.18
CA MET A 1 13.79 18.56 -9.23
C MET A 1 12.85 17.41 -8.90
N ILE A 2 13.36 16.21 -8.91
CA ILE A 2 12.60 15.02 -8.53
C ILE A 2 12.82 14.78 -7.03
N GLU A 3 11.72 14.61 -6.30
CA GLU A 3 11.76 14.25 -4.89
C GLU A 3 11.29 12.81 -4.71
N LEU A 4 12.01 12.05 -3.91
CA LEU A 4 11.69 10.66 -3.64
C LEU A 4 11.39 10.49 -2.17
N TYR A 5 10.25 9.88 -1.87
CA TYR A 5 9.78 9.65 -0.50
C TYR A 5 9.82 8.14 -0.22
N ALA A 6 10.69 7.77 0.70
CA ALA A 6 10.84 6.38 1.13
C ALA A 6 9.82 6.09 2.23
N VAL A 7 8.66 5.56 1.86
CA VAL A 7 7.55 5.36 2.81
C VAL A 7 7.69 4.03 3.52
N GLY A 8 8.01 2.96 2.81
CA GLY A 8 8.17 1.64 3.40
C GLY A 8 9.10 0.76 2.60
N GLY A 9 9.60 -0.31 3.21
CA GLY A 9 10.47 -1.27 2.55
C GLY A 9 11.96 -0.92 2.56
N TYR A 10 12.35 0.14 3.22
CA TYR A 10 13.73 0.64 3.20
C TYR A 10 14.57 0.19 4.38
N SER A 11 13.93 -0.32 5.44
CA SER A 11 14.66 -0.81 6.61
C SER A 11 14.36 -2.28 6.91
N GLY A 12 13.76 -2.99 5.97
CA GLY A 12 13.42 -4.39 6.14
C GLY A 12 12.74 -4.95 4.91
N ILE A 13 12.23 -6.16 5.01
CA ILE A 13 11.50 -6.82 3.92
C ILE A 13 10.00 -6.53 4.10
N GLY A 14 9.33 -6.19 3.00
CA GLY A 14 7.89 -5.93 3.03
C GLY A 14 7.54 -4.47 3.17
N LYS A 15 6.26 -4.16 3.24
CA LYS A 15 5.71 -2.80 3.29
C LYS A 15 6.24 -1.89 2.18
N ASN A 16 6.52 -2.43 1.01
CA ASN A 16 7.15 -1.65 -0.06
C ASN A 16 6.23 -0.53 -0.52
N MET A 17 6.71 0.70 -0.44
CA MET A 17 5.97 1.87 -0.88
C MET A 17 6.94 3.03 -1.08
N THR A 18 6.92 3.61 -2.28
CA THR A 18 7.75 4.76 -2.63
C THR A 18 6.89 5.78 -3.33
N ALA A 19 7.05 7.04 -3.01
CA ALA A 19 6.39 8.12 -3.75
C ALA A 19 7.45 8.95 -4.47
N ILE A 20 7.13 9.35 -5.70
CA ILE A 20 8.00 10.17 -6.54
C ILE A 20 7.22 11.41 -6.93
N LYS A 21 7.80 12.58 -6.65
CA LYS A 21 7.18 13.87 -6.96
C LYS A 21 8.05 14.64 -7.93
N TYR A 22 7.42 15.22 -8.95
CA TYR A 22 8.05 16.16 -9.86
C TYR A 22 7.09 17.33 -10.08
N GLY A 23 7.50 18.53 -9.70
CA GLY A 23 6.62 19.70 -9.79
C GLY A 23 5.37 19.53 -8.96
N ASN A 24 4.21 19.63 -9.59
CA ASN A 24 2.91 19.50 -8.94
C ASN A 24 2.25 18.14 -9.19
N GLU A 25 3.03 17.14 -9.57
CA GLU A 25 2.53 15.81 -9.83
C GLU A 25 3.36 14.78 -9.10
N ALA A 26 2.69 13.72 -8.64
CA ALA A 26 3.37 12.62 -7.95
C ALA A 26 2.76 11.29 -8.36
N VAL A 27 3.53 10.23 -8.22
CA VAL A 27 3.05 8.85 -8.38
C VAL A 27 3.53 8.04 -7.18
N ILE A 28 2.79 7.00 -6.87
CA ILE A 28 3.17 6.04 -5.83
C ILE A 28 3.51 4.71 -6.51
N ILE A 29 4.62 4.13 -6.12
CA ILE A 29 5.04 2.82 -6.59
C ILE A 29 4.93 1.85 -5.44
N ASP A 30 4.07 0.85 -5.60
CA ASP A 30 3.75 -0.20 -4.65
C ASP A 30 3.04 0.30 -3.39
N MET A 31 2.19 -0.55 -2.86
CA MET A 31 1.54 -0.42 -1.55
C MET A 31 1.50 -1.81 -0.94
N GLY A 32 2.58 -2.22 -0.32
CA GLY A 32 2.75 -3.56 0.21
C GLY A 32 2.53 -3.65 1.70
N ILE A 33 2.40 -4.89 2.18
CA ILE A 33 2.32 -5.17 3.61
C ILE A 33 3.56 -5.94 4.05
N ASP A 34 3.84 -5.92 5.34
CA ASP A 34 4.82 -6.81 5.95
C ASP A 34 4.09 -8.10 6.30
N VAL A 35 4.26 -9.11 5.46
CA VAL A 35 3.54 -10.39 5.62
C VAL A 35 3.96 -11.09 6.91
N SER A 36 5.24 -11.04 7.27
CA SER A 36 5.70 -11.71 8.48
C SER A 36 5.09 -11.10 9.75
N LYS A 37 4.95 -9.78 9.78
CA LYS A 37 4.30 -9.11 10.91
C LYS A 37 2.82 -9.48 11.01
N LEU A 38 2.16 -9.62 9.86
CA LEU A 38 0.77 -10.05 9.84
C LEU A 38 0.63 -11.49 10.31
N MET A 39 1.52 -12.38 9.89
CA MET A 39 1.49 -13.79 10.29
C MET A 39 1.81 -13.98 11.76
N ASP A 40 2.58 -13.08 12.36
CA ASP A 40 2.89 -13.16 13.80
C ASP A 40 1.68 -12.79 14.66
N TYR A 41 0.64 -12.20 14.08
CA TYR A 41 -0.58 -11.87 14.82
C TYR A 41 -1.46 -13.10 14.94
N GLU A 42 -1.79 -13.49 16.17
CA GLU A 42 -2.53 -14.71 16.46
C GLU A 42 -4.05 -14.57 16.34
N GLY A 43 -4.56 -13.37 16.20
CA GLY A 43 -6.00 -13.15 16.04
C GLY A 43 -6.44 -13.23 14.59
N GLU A 44 -7.71 -12.88 14.33
CA GLU A 44 -8.23 -12.85 12.99
C GLU A 44 -7.85 -11.55 12.28
N SER A 45 -6.93 -11.66 11.32
CA SER A 45 -6.39 -10.50 10.62
C SER A 45 -7.44 -9.72 9.82
N SER A 46 -8.50 -10.40 9.38
CA SER A 46 -9.58 -9.76 8.62
C SER A 46 -10.34 -8.70 9.42
N GLU A 47 -10.28 -8.78 10.74
CA GLU A 47 -10.97 -7.85 11.62
C GLU A 47 -10.12 -6.67 12.06
N LEU A 48 -8.85 -6.62 11.65
CA LEU A 48 -7.95 -5.57 12.09
C LEU A 48 -8.23 -4.26 11.36
N SER A 49 -8.34 -3.18 12.12
CA SER A 49 -8.45 -1.84 11.56
C SER A 49 -7.11 -1.40 10.97
N ASN A 50 -7.15 -0.37 10.11
CA ASN A 50 -5.92 0.21 9.59
C ASN A 50 -5.02 0.75 10.69
N ASN A 51 -5.60 1.36 11.73
CA ASN A 51 -4.81 1.85 12.85
C ASN A 51 -4.08 0.73 13.57
N LYS A 52 -4.74 -0.42 13.76
CA LYS A 52 -4.11 -1.58 14.37
C LYS A 52 -3.01 -2.14 13.49
N LEU A 53 -3.25 -2.21 12.19
CA LEU A 53 -2.25 -2.69 11.23
C LEU A 53 -1.03 -1.77 11.18
N LEU A 54 -1.22 -0.46 11.32
CA LEU A 54 -0.10 0.48 11.44
C LEU A 54 0.69 0.26 12.72
N GLU A 55 -0.02 0.06 13.83
CA GLU A 55 0.58 -0.19 15.13
C GLU A 55 1.43 -1.47 15.11
N LEU A 56 0.95 -2.52 14.44
CA LEU A 56 1.65 -3.78 14.28
C LEU A 56 2.76 -3.72 13.22
N GLU A 57 2.92 -2.58 12.56
CA GLU A 57 3.88 -2.39 11.48
C GLU A 57 3.64 -3.29 10.26
N VAL A 58 2.39 -3.65 10.02
CA VAL A 58 1.98 -4.40 8.83
C VAL A 58 1.85 -3.48 7.62
N LEU A 59 1.24 -2.28 7.83
CA LEU A 59 1.05 -1.31 6.77
C LEU A 59 2.20 -0.30 6.73
N PRO A 60 2.55 0.20 5.53
CA PRO A 60 3.44 1.36 5.46
C PRO A 60 2.73 2.57 6.07
N ASN A 61 3.47 3.41 6.76
CA ASN A 61 2.91 4.62 7.36
C ASN A 61 2.98 5.75 6.35
N ASP A 62 1.88 5.99 5.67
CA ASP A 62 1.78 7.00 4.61
C ASP A 62 1.16 8.32 5.08
N LYS A 63 0.96 8.50 6.37
CA LYS A 63 0.26 9.67 6.89
C LYS A 63 0.89 10.99 6.46
N GLU A 64 2.22 11.06 6.50
CA GLU A 64 2.94 12.28 6.14
C GLU A 64 2.81 12.59 4.65
N ILE A 65 3.02 11.61 3.78
CA ILE A 65 2.91 11.86 2.34
C ILE A 65 1.46 12.12 1.92
N LEU A 66 0.50 11.46 2.57
CA LEU A 66 -0.90 11.71 2.27
C LEU A 66 -1.26 13.16 2.58
N ARG A 67 -0.79 13.69 3.70
CA ARG A 67 -1.03 15.07 4.10
C ARG A 67 -0.35 16.07 3.17
N THR A 68 0.88 15.78 2.73
CA THR A 68 1.69 16.74 1.99
C THR A 68 1.51 16.65 0.48
N ILE A 69 1.52 15.44 -0.10
CA ILE A 69 1.44 15.27 -1.55
C ILE A 69 0.23 14.44 -2.01
N GLY A 70 -0.58 13.92 -1.07
CA GLY A 70 -1.74 13.11 -1.45
C GLY A 70 -2.60 13.73 -2.54
N PRO A 71 -2.97 15.01 -2.45
CA PRO A 71 -3.82 15.63 -3.48
C PRO A 71 -3.22 15.69 -4.87
N ILE A 72 -1.90 15.61 -5.01
CA ILE A 72 -1.25 15.67 -6.33
C ILE A 72 -0.79 14.31 -6.83
N VAL A 73 -1.12 13.22 -6.13
CA VAL A 73 -0.82 11.86 -6.59
C VAL A 73 -1.74 11.53 -7.76
N LYS A 74 -1.14 11.24 -8.91
CA LYS A 74 -1.87 11.01 -10.16
C LYS A 74 -2.06 9.54 -10.49
N GLY A 75 -1.38 8.66 -9.80
CA GLY A 75 -1.51 7.23 -10.02
C GLY A 75 -0.75 6.42 -8.99
N ILE A 76 -1.22 5.19 -8.79
CA ILE A 76 -0.54 4.20 -7.96
C ILE A 76 -0.17 3.05 -8.90
N ILE A 77 1.11 2.74 -8.99
CA ILE A 77 1.62 1.72 -9.91
C ILE A 77 2.17 0.56 -9.10
N CYS A 78 1.69 -0.64 -9.36
CA CYS A 78 2.22 -1.84 -8.72
C CYS A 78 2.66 -2.82 -9.79
N GLY A 79 3.95 -3.11 -9.84
CA GLY A 79 4.53 -3.98 -10.85
C GLY A 79 4.67 -5.43 -10.44
N HIS A 80 4.19 -5.79 -9.25
CA HIS A 80 4.43 -7.11 -8.69
C HIS A 80 3.18 -7.63 -7.97
N ALA A 81 2.89 -8.92 -8.13
CA ALA A 81 1.65 -9.49 -7.60
C ALA A 81 1.76 -9.99 -6.15
N HIS A 82 2.91 -9.88 -5.52
CA HIS A 82 3.13 -10.35 -4.15
C HIS A 82 2.60 -9.35 -3.13
N LEU A 83 2.18 -9.86 -1.98
CA LEU A 83 1.56 -9.05 -0.93
C LEU A 83 2.48 -7.95 -0.40
N ASP A 84 3.79 -8.15 -0.42
CA ASP A 84 4.75 -7.12 0.01
C ASP A 84 4.84 -5.93 -0.96
N HIS A 85 4.15 -6.01 -2.11
CA HIS A 85 4.08 -4.94 -3.10
C HIS A 85 2.65 -4.44 -3.34
N LEU A 86 1.61 -5.27 -3.14
CA LEU A 86 0.23 -4.85 -3.42
C LEU A 86 -0.73 -5.06 -2.27
N GLY A 87 -0.29 -5.70 -1.19
CA GLY A 87 -1.20 -6.11 -0.13
C GLY A 87 -1.92 -4.99 0.61
N ALA A 88 -1.39 -3.77 0.58
CA ALA A 88 -2.02 -2.63 1.24
C ALA A 88 -2.97 -1.84 0.32
N ILE A 89 -3.05 -2.16 -0.97
CA ILE A 89 -3.85 -1.38 -1.92
C ILE A 89 -5.32 -1.31 -1.46
N ALA A 90 -5.91 -2.44 -1.10
CA ALA A 90 -7.32 -2.48 -0.70
C ALA A 90 -7.59 -1.70 0.59
N LYS A 91 -6.55 -1.42 1.37
CA LYS A 91 -6.70 -0.79 2.68
C LYS A 91 -6.43 0.71 2.66
N ILE A 92 -5.48 1.18 1.87
CA ILE A 92 -5.06 2.58 1.94
C ILE A 92 -5.17 3.34 0.61
N SER A 93 -5.40 2.67 -0.52
CA SER A 93 -5.45 3.36 -1.81
C SER A 93 -6.61 4.34 -1.93
N ASN A 94 -7.71 4.10 -1.23
CA ASN A 94 -8.89 4.97 -1.30
C ASN A 94 -8.63 6.39 -0.80
N SER A 95 -7.57 6.57 -0.03
CA SER A 95 -7.19 7.91 0.45
C SER A 95 -6.61 8.78 -0.68
N TYR A 96 -6.27 8.17 -1.80
CA TYR A 96 -5.73 8.86 -2.96
C TYR A 96 -6.77 8.80 -4.08
N SER A 97 -7.16 9.95 -4.61
CA SER A 97 -8.19 10.03 -5.66
C SER A 97 -7.54 9.87 -7.02
N CYS A 98 -7.06 8.67 -7.33
CA CYS A 98 -6.32 8.43 -8.56
C CYS A 98 -6.48 6.98 -9.04
N PRO A 99 -6.18 6.70 -10.32
CA PRO A 99 -6.21 5.33 -10.82
C PRO A 99 -5.10 4.47 -10.23
N ILE A 100 -5.38 3.16 -10.21
CA ILE A 100 -4.40 2.15 -9.82
C ILE A 100 -4.02 1.38 -11.08
N ILE A 101 -2.73 1.30 -11.35
CA ILE A 101 -2.20 0.66 -12.55
C ILE A 101 -1.56 -0.66 -12.16
N LEU A 102 -2.11 -1.75 -12.67
CA LEU A 102 -1.70 -3.12 -12.35
C LEU A 102 -1.54 -3.93 -13.62
N THR A 103 -0.75 -5.01 -13.54
CA THR A 103 -0.79 -6.04 -14.59
C THR A 103 -2.11 -6.80 -14.47
N PRO A 104 -2.56 -7.49 -15.55
CA PRO A 104 -3.79 -8.31 -15.45
C PRO A 104 -3.72 -9.36 -14.33
N PHE A 105 -2.57 -9.98 -14.13
CA PHE A 105 -2.40 -10.96 -13.05
C PHE A 105 -2.51 -10.31 -11.69
N SER A 106 -1.86 -9.18 -11.48
CA SER A 106 -1.93 -8.45 -10.21
C SER A 106 -3.36 -8.01 -9.91
N PHE A 107 -4.11 -7.59 -10.94
CA PHE A 107 -5.50 -7.22 -10.78
C PHE A 107 -6.34 -8.39 -10.28
N GLU A 108 -6.13 -9.58 -10.83
CA GLU A 108 -6.85 -10.77 -10.37
C GLU A 108 -6.51 -11.13 -8.92
N VAL A 109 -5.24 -11.02 -8.54
CA VAL A 109 -4.83 -11.24 -7.15
C VAL A 109 -5.52 -10.26 -6.23
N LEU A 110 -5.55 -8.99 -6.60
CA LEU A 110 -6.18 -7.95 -5.79
C LEU A 110 -7.68 -8.20 -5.63
N LYS A 111 -8.37 -8.58 -6.70
CA LYS A 111 -9.79 -8.92 -6.65
C LYS A 111 -10.07 -10.05 -5.67
N ASN A 112 -9.22 -11.08 -5.68
CA ASN A 112 -9.38 -12.21 -4.76
C ASN A 112 -9.18 -11.79 -3.30
N LEU A 113 -8.23 -10.91 -3.03
CA LEU A 113 -8.02 -10.37 -1.69
C LEU A 113 -9.25 -9.59 -1.19
N GLU A 114 -9.84 -8.78 -2.05
CA GLU A 114 -11.04 -8.02 -1.70
C GLU A 114 -12.25 -8.93 -1.45
N LYS A 115 -12.42 -9.99 -2.24
CA LYS A 115 -13.49 -10.96 -2.04
C LYS A 115 -13.37 -11.65 -0.69
N THR A 116 -12.16 -12.08 -0.34
CA THR A 116 -11.90 -12.74 0.95
C THR A 116 -12.23 -11.79 2.10
N ARG A 117 -11.85 -10.52 1.97
CA ARG A 117 -12.13 -9.52 2.98
C ARG A 117 -13.62 -9.26 3.16
N LYS A 118 -14.38 -9.25 2.06
CA LYS A 118 -15.84 -9.01 2.10
C LYS A 118 -16.61 -10.19 2.68
N LYS A 119 -16.08 -11.39 2.57
CA LYS A 119 -16.70 -12.60 3.11
C LYS A 119 -16.43 -12.81 4.60
N GLY A 120 -15.39 -12.17 5.10
CA GLY A 120 -15.00 -12.32 6.51
C GLY A 120 -15.81 -11.45 7.47
#